data_46071e75071c2ba2b818efee8edb07f3
#
_entry.id   46071e75071c2ba2b818efee8edb07f3
#
_cell.length_a   1.000
_cell.length_b   1.000
_cell.length_c   1.000
_cell.angle_alpha   90.00
_cell.angle_beta   90.00
_cell.angle_gamma   90.00
#
_symmetry.space_group_name_H-M   'P 1'
#
loop_
_entity.id
_entity.type
_entity.pdbx_description
1 polymer ?
#
loop_
_entity_poly.entity_id
_entity_poly.type
_entity_poly.pdbx_seq_one_letter_code
_entity_poly.pdbx_strand_id
1 'polypeptide(L)'
;MMTLTMLNVFVQAAPRMQPRTLYNARSFYVPNERAPVVSAFEIWRGYYQCVSLFLFFYATDATAPRTVRPTYDKIFVTIDQTVGVVYVPSPSSSPRPNTTHSVPRKRLLDLFMSYSGFRDTRRISELTKTDPTFRSLRMFAKQLKFTIDLPGAHQGGKPKLIADLVPDSGSITFDNKHGEEITVADHFYRTYQVTIPPRTLGIKTKSGSVFPITVCWSLEQLYRGKSAPQVVSELMRVMPQTPRERMTSINDSWRYLQYAQSGFMIQAGLSVKKDPLPVKGRLLTPPAVNFGGHDGKGDIVQHRKAGVWDVMRRKFYRAGNLDAWTVVCFEPRAQGQVLEKFVDGLLQEMRSHGMSEWRCDAFILFSDD
;
A
#
# COMPACT_ATOMS: atom_id res chain seq x y z
N MET A 1 -17.52 -16.03 -19.40
CA MET A 1 -16.67 -14.93 -18.87
C MET A 1 -17.43 -13.61 -18.76
N MET A 2 -18.22 -13.21 -19.75
CA MET A 2 -19.00 -11.96 -19.78
C MET A 2 -19.98 -11.80 -18.61
N THR A 3 -20.70 -12.86 -18.24
CA THR A 3 -21.68 -12.86 -17.13
C THR A 3 -21.04 -12.52 -15.75
N LEU A 4 -19.89 -13.12 -15.42
CA LEU A 4 -19.22 -12.84 -14.14
C LEU A 4 -18.68 -11.41 -14.05
N THR A 5 -18.20 -10.86 -15.16
CA THR A 5 -17.77 -9.46 -15.23
C THR A 5 -18.94 -8.52 -14.96
N MET A 6 -20.10 -8.78 -15.58
CA MET A 6 -21.30 -8.01 -15.38
C MET A 6 -21.79 -8.08 -13.93
N LEU A 7 -21.83 -9.27 -13.33
CA LEU A 7 -22.20 -9.45 -11.92
C LEU A 7 -21.24 -8.71 -10.96
N ASN A 8 -19.94 -8.71 -11.26
CA ASN A 8 -18.97 -7.92 -10.51
C ASN A 8 -19.23 -6.42 -10.58
N VAL A 9 -19.70 -5.91 -11.72
CA VAL A 9 -20.09 -4.50 -11.86
C VAL A 9 -21.29 -4.18 -10.96
N PHE A 10 -22.32 -5.03 -10.97
CA PHE A 10 -23.51 -4.83 -10.13
C PHE A 10 -23.19 -4.80 -8.63
N VAL A 11 -22.45 -5.80 -8.12
CA VAL A 11 -22.13 -5.84 -6.69
C VAL A 11 -21.20 -4.70 -6.26
N GLN A 12 -20.40 -4.16 -7.18
CA GLN A 12 -19.48 -3.04 -6.88
C GLN A 12 -20.16 -1.67 -6.96
N ALA A 13 -21.35 -1.57 -7.55
CA ALA A 13 -21.99 -0.29 -7.78
C ALA A 13 -22.33 0.45 -6.49
N ALA A 14 -22.98 -0.21 -5.52
CA ALA A 14 -23.40 0.44 -4.27
C ALA A 14 -22.22 1.01 -3.45
N PRO A 15 -21.16 0.23 -3.14
CA PRO A 15 -20.03 0.80 -2.40
C PRO A 15 -19.31 1.93 -3.13
N ARG A 16 -19.26 1.91 -4.46
CA ARG A 16 -18.64 2.98 -5.26
C ARG A 16 -19.39 4.30 -5.21
N MET A 17 -20.68 4.27 -4.94
CA MET A 17 -21.53 5.47 -4.82
C MET A 17 -21.51 6.07 -3.41
N GLN A 18 -20.92 5.40 -2.43
CA GLN A 18 -20.80 5.94 -1.08
C GLN A 18 -19.87 7.16 -1.05
N PRO A 19 -20.21 8.20 -0.29
CA PRO A 19 -19.37 9.39 -0.18
C PRO A 19 -18.01 9.03 0.41
N ARG A 20 -16.97 9.68 -0.09
CA ARG A 20 -15.57 9.49 0.33
C ARG A 20 -15.05 8.06 0.24
N THR A 21 -15.66 7.21 -0.56
CA THR A 21 -15.15 5.86 -0.81
C THR A 21 -14.11 5.90 -1.93
N LEU A 22 -12.91 5.42 -1.63
CA LEU A 22 -11.87 5.19 -2.64
C LEU A 22 -11.96 3.73 -3.12
N TYR A 23 -11.68 3.49 -4.38
CA TYR A 23 -11.78 2.14 -4.94
C TYR A 23 -10.69 1.85 -5.99
N ASN A 24 -10.40 0.58 -6.11
CA ASN A 24 -9.67 0.00 -7.22
C ASN A 24 -10.55 -1.06 -7.91
N ALA A 25 -9.95 -1.95 -8.72
CA ALA A 25 -10.72 -2.90 -9.54
C ALA A 25 -11.72 -3.75 -8.73
N ARG A 26 -11.36 -4.23 -7.53
CA ARG A 26 -12.17 -5.15 -6.73
C ARG A 26 -12.29 -4.80 -5.26
N SER A 27 -11.66 -3.73 -4.83
CA SER A 27 -11.66 -3.30 -3.43
C SER A 27 -12.16 -1.86 -3.32
N PHE A 28 -12.79 -1.56 -2.23
CA PHE A 28 -13.12 -0.21 -1.82
C PHE A 28 -12.56 0.06 -0.42
N TYR A 29 -12.28 1.32 -0.14
CA TYR A 29 -11.65 1.77 1.08
C TYR A 29 -12.47 2.90 1.66
N VAL A 30 -12.70 2.84 2.94
CA VAL A 30 -13.54 3.80 3.67
C VAL A 30 -12.69 4.61 4.64
N PRO A 31 -13.00 5.89 4.85
CA PRO A 31 -12.32 6.70 5.84
C PRO A 31 -12.43 6.05 7.22
N ASN A 32 -11.32 6.01 7.94
CA ASN A 32 -11.29 5.53 9.31
C ASN A 32 -10.85 6.68 10.21
N GLU A 33 -11.66 7.05 11.18
CA GLU A 33 -11.37 8.15 12.14
C GLU A 33 -10.09 7.91 12.95
N ARG A 34 -9.69 6.65 13.11
CA ARG A 34 -8.46 6.24 13.82
C ARG A 34 -7.41 5.68 12.88
N ALA A 35 -7.39 6.17 11.63
CA ALA A 35 -6.39 5.70 10.68
C ALA A 35 -4.98 6.06 11.17
N PRO A 36 -4.06 5.10 11.22
CA PRO A 36 -2.67 5.40 11.50
C PRO A 36 -2.11 6.33 10.42
N VAL A 37 -1.41 7.37 10.85
CA VAL A 37 -0.76 8.34 9.96
C VAL A 37 0.75 8.09 10.00
N VAL A 38 1.33 7.85 8.83
CA VAL A 38 2.77 7.68 8.66
C VAL A 38 3.26 8.65 7.60
N SER A 39 4.00 9.68 8.04
CA SER A 39 4.50 10.73 7.14
C SER A 39 3.35 11.40 6.36
N ALA A 40 3.31 11.23 5.05
CA ALA A 40 2.29 11.79 4.16
C ALA A 40 1.11 10.84 3.88
N PHE A 41 1.00 9.73 4.61
CA PHE A 41 0.04 8.66 4.34
C PHE A 41 -0.85 8.33 5.51
N GLU A 42 -2.08 7.95 5.20
CA GLU A 42 -3.01 7.28 6.11
C GLU A 42 -3.24 5.84 5.65
N ILE A 43 -3.45 4.94 6.60
CA ILE A 43 -3.81 3.55 6.32
C ILE A 43 -5.30 3.38 6.54
N TRP A 44 -6.04 3.23 5.44
CA TRP A 44 -7.48 3.03 5.47
C TRP A 44 -7.84 1.55 5.45
N ARG A 45 -8.87 1.20 6.20
CA ARG A 45 -9.52 -0.10 6.07
C ARG A 45 -10.29 -0.17 4.76
N GLY A 46 -10.28 -1.35 4.17
CA GLY A 46 -10.99 -1.60 2.95
C GLY A 46 -11.55 -3.01 2.92
N TYR A 47 -12.33 -3.27 1.90
CA TYR A 47 -12.96 -4.56 1.69
C TYR A 47 -12.79 -4.97 0.24
N TYR A 48 -12.29 -6.17 0.07
CA TYR A 48 -12.25 -6.84 -1.22
C TYR A 48 -13.58 -7.54 -1.47
N GLN A 49 -14.08 -7.45 -2.68
CA GLN A 49 -15.27 -8.19 -3.10
C GLN A 49 -15.10 -8.74 -4.51
N CYS A 50 -15.52 -9.96 -4.73
CA CYS A 50 -15.46 -10.61 -6.02
C CYS A 50 -16.57 -11.63 -6.16
N VAL A 51 -17.31 -11.54 -7.27
CA VAL A 51 -18.23 -12.60 -7.67
C VAL A 51 -17.45 -13.71 -8.34
N SER A 52 -17.65 -14.93 -7.88
CA SER A 52 -17.03 -16.12 -8.45
C SER A 52 -18.03 -17.23 -8.63
N LEU A 53 -17.84 -17.99 -9.69
CA LEU A 53 -18.52 -19.25 -9.92
C LEU A 53 -17.57 -20.34 -9.43
N PHE A 54 -18.02 -21.13 -8.48
CA PHE A 54 -17.25 -22.27 -8.00
C PHE A 54 -17.83 -23.53 -8.67
N LEU A 55 -17.00 -24.20 -9.49
CA LEU A 55 -17.28 -25.50 -10.05
C LEU A 55 -16.55 -26.57 -9.23
N PHE A 56 -17.20 -27.65 -8.78
CA PHE A 56 -16.54 -28.78 -8.14
C PHE A 56 -15.85 -29.62 -9.23
N PHE A 57 -14.53 -29.62 -9.23
CA PHE A 57 -13.81 -30.73 -9.83
C PHE A 57 -13.46 -31.73 -8.75
N TYR A 58 -14.05 -32.91 -8.79
CA TYR A 58 -13.50 -34.07 -8.12
C TYR A 58 -12.18 -34.40 -8.85
N ALA A 59 -11.06 -33.92 -8.34
CA ALA A 59 -9.79 -34.43 -8.78
C ALA A 59 -9.63 -35.85 -8.18
N THR A 60 -9.90 -36.85 -8.95
CA THR A 60 -9.62 -38.26 -8.62
C THR A 60 -8.12 -38.55 -8.68
N ASP A 61 -7.29 -37.61 -9.08
CA ASP A 61 -5.86 -37.80 -9.26
C ASP A 61 -5.05 -37.18 -8.11
N ALA A 62 -4.21 -37.99 -7.47
CA ALA A 62 -3.43 -37.67 -6.28
C ALA A 62 -2.27 -36.68 -6.54
N THR A 63 -1.99 -36.33 -7.80
CA THR A 63 -0.81 -35.57 -8.24
C THR A 63 -1.11 -34.10 -8.57
N ALA A 64 -2.38 -33.66 -8.62
CA ALA A 64 -2.73 -32.28 -8.92
C ALA A 64 -2.58 -31.36 -7.69
N PRO A 65 -2.12 -30.10 -7.84
CA PRO A 65 -2.01 -29.15 -6.75
C PRO A 65 -3.42 -28.87 -6.17
N ARG A 66 -3.63 -29.33 -4.95
CA ARG A 66 -4.93 -29.36 -4.26
C ARG A 66 -5.35 -27.98 -3.75
N THR A 67 -5.82 -27.13 -4.61
CA THR A 67 -6.71 -26.06 -4.15
C THR A 67 -8.13 -26.62 -4.08
N VAL A 68 -8.51 -27.17 -2.95
CA VAL A 68 -9.88 -27.60 -2.69
C VAL A 68 -10.75 -26.36 -2.63
N ARG A 69 -11.45 -26.07 -3.71
CA ARG A 69 -12.52 -25.07 -3.72
C ARG A 69 -13.82 -25.84 -3.80
N PRO A 70 -14.65 -25.82 -2.74
CA PRO A 70 -15.97 -26.42 -2.81
C PRO A 70 -16.80 -25.68 -3.84
N THR A 71 -17.38 -26.38 -4.79
CA THR A 71 -18.31 -25.83 -5.75
C THR A 71 -19.70 -26.39 -5.50
N TYR A 72 -20.60 -25.49 -5.28
CA TYR A 72 -22.02 -25.72 -5.44
C TYR A 72 -22.38 -25.01 -6.74
N ASP A 73 -23.26 -25.49 -7.57
CA ASP A 73 -23.75 -24.81 -8.80
C ASP A 73 -24.42 -23.47 -8.49
N LYS A 74 -23.72 -22.63 -7.75
CA LYS A 74 -24.20 -21.35 -7.21
C LYS A 74 -23.14 -20.27 -7.40
N ILE A 75 -23.64 -19.07 -7.56
CA ILE A 75 -22.81 -17.87 -7.62
C ILE A 75 -22.56 -17.39 -6.18
N PHE A 76 -21.29 -17.09 -5.87
CA PHE A 76 -20.87 -16.59 -4.57
C PHE A 76 -20.24 -15.21 -4.69
N VAL A 77 -20.48 -14.39 -3.69
CA VAL A 77 -19.71 -13.18 -3.46
C VAL A 77 -18.70 -13.45 -2.36
N THR A 78 -17.43 -13.41 -2.70
CA THR A 78 -16.35 -13.46 -1.71
C THR A 78 -16.10 -12.07 -1.19
N ILE A 79 -16.16 -11.89 0.11
CA ILE A 79 -15.88 -10.62 0.80
C ILE A 79 -14.73 -10.88 1.76
N ASP A 80 -13.73 -9.99 1.74
CA ASP A 80 -12.60 -10.07 2.65
C ASP A 80 -12.10 -8.67 3.01
N GLN A 81 -11.39 -8.58 4.13
CA GLN A 81 -10.77 -7.35 4.56
C GLN A 81 -9.49 -7.09 3.77
N THR A 82 -9.23 -5.83 3.49
CA THR A 82 -7.98 -5.33 2.91
C THR A 82 -7.60 -3.99 3.55
N VAL A 83 -6.45 -3.49 3.22
CA VAL A 83 -6.01 -2.15 3.64
C VAL A 83 -5.49 -1.39 2.43
N GLY A 84 -5.63 -0.08 2.45
CA GLY A 84 -5.12 0.82 1.43
C GLY A 84 -4.30 1.93 2.05
N VAL A 85 -3.27 2.34 1.35
CA VAL A 85 -2.47 3.53 1.69
C VAL A 85 -3.07 4.72 0.94
N VAL A 86 -3.40 5.76 1.66
CA VAL A 86 -4.07 6.96 1.14
C VAL A 86 -3.20 8.17 1.44
N TYR A 87 -3.12 9.11 0.51
CA TYR A 87 -2.46 10.38 0.80
C TYR A 87 -3.26 11.16 1.84
N VAL A 88 -2.59 11.65 2.90
CA VAL A 88 -3.25 12.36 4.01
C VAL A 88 -3.95 13.61 3.51
N PRO A 89 -5.27 13.71 3.64
CA PRO A 89 -5.95 14.98 3.49
C PRO A 89 -5.60 15.88 4.69
N SER A 90 -5.45 17.18 4.47
CA SER A 90 -5.18 18.10 5.60
C SER A 90 -6.39 18.22 6.52
N PRO A 91 -6.22 18.13 7.86
CA PRO A 91 -7.29 18.43 8.78
C PRO A 91 -7.70 19.91 8.78
N SER A 92 -6.91 20.78 8.17
CA SER A 92 -7.06 22.24 8.24
C SER A 92 -7.83 22.89 7.07
N SER A 93 -8.37 22.13 6.14
CA SER A 93 -9.32 22.72 5.19
C SER A 93 -10.70 22.74 5.84
N SER A 94 -10.98 23.79 6.66
CA SER A 94 -12.35 24.12 7.03
C SER A 94 -13.23 24.10 5.78
N PRO A 95 -14.39 23.43 5.80
CA PRO A 95 -15.32 23.50 4.68
C PRO A 95 -15.68 24.97 4.50
N ARG A 96 -15.41 25.53 3.34
CA ARG A 96 -15.97 26.85 3.01
C ARG A 96 -17.49 26.71 3.11
N PRO A 97 -18.20 27.63 3.77
CA PRO A 97 -19.58 27.45 4.19
C PRO A 97 -20.63 27.24 3.08
N ASN A 98 -20.23 27.23 1.81
CA ASN A 98 -21.17 27.17 0.68
C ASN A 98 -20.92 26.03 -0.34
N THR A 99 -20.22 24.94 0.02
CA THR A 99 -20.06 23.81 -0.91
C THR A 99 -20.55 22.52 -0.28
N THR A 100 -21.69 22.04 -0.72
CA THR A 100 -22.40 20.84 -0.22
C THR A 100 -21.67 19.52 -0.43
N HIS A 101 -20.52 19.47 -1.14
CA HIS A 101 -19.73 18.28 -1.42
C HIS A 101 -18.23 18.60 -1.56
N SER A 102 -17.60 19.20 -0.55
CA SER A 102 -16.15 19.44 -0.62
C SER A 102 -15.37 18.15 -0.31
N VAL A 103 -14.77 17.54 -1.34
CA VAL A 103 -13.79 16.48 -1.15
C VAL A 103 -12.59 17.06 -0.39
N PRO A 104 -12.11 16.42 0.69
CA PRO A 104 -10.93 16.88 1.42
C PRO A 104 -9.73 17.05 0.50
N ARG A 105 -9.07 18.21 0.58
CA ARG A 105 -7.90 18.56 -0.25
C ARG A 105 -6.76 19.05 0.64
N LYS A 106 -5.54 18.75 0.26
CA LYS A 106 -4.33 19.30 0.89
C LYS A 106 -3.51 20.05 -0.15
N ARG A 107 -2.89 21.17 0.23
CA ARG A 107 -1.93 21.80 -0.66
C ARG A 107 -0.84 20.79 -1.01
N LEU A 108 -0.48 20.71 -2.28
CA LEU A 108 0.52 19.75 -2.73
C LEU A 108 1.89 20.03 -2.10
N LEU A 109 2.19 21.30 -1.85
CA LEU A 109 3.38 21.74 -1.12
C LEU A 109 3.43 21.13 0.29
N ASP A 110 2.33 21.20 1.06
CA ASP A 110 2.25 20.67 2.42
C ASP A 110 2.39 19.13 2.44
N LEU A 111 1.86 18.46 1.41
CA LEU A 111 2.00 17.03 1.25
C LEU A 111 3.47 16.64 1.00
N PHE A 112 4.16 17.39 0.16
CA PHE A 112 5.58 17.16 -0.14
C PHE A 112 6.47 17.44 1.07
N MET A 113 6.17 18.49 1.83
CA MET A 113 6.86 18.79 3.09
C MET A 113 6.67 17.63 4.10
N SER A 114 5.44 17.14 4.24
CA SER A 114 5.15 16.01 5.13
C SER A 114 5.92 14.74 4.72
N TYR A 115 6.05 14.48 3.42
CA TYR A 115 6.79 13.32 2.91
C TYR A 115 8.30 13.45 3.12
N SER A 116 8.86 14.65 2.86
CA SER A 116 10.30 14.92 2.96
C SER A 116 10.78 15.17 4.39
N GLY A 117 9.86 15.35 5.34
CA GLY A 117 10.19 15.75 6.69
C GLY A 117 10.67 17.21 6.81
N PHE A 118 10.51 18.03 5.79
CA PHE A 118 10.90 19.43 5.81
C PHE A 118 9.91 20.27 6.61
N ARG A 119 10.44 21.21 7.38
CA ARG A 119 9.64 22.19 8.13
C ARG A 119 9.58 23.55 7.45
N ASP A 120 10.51 23.83 6.55
CA ASP A 120 10.60 25.09 5.79
C ASP A 120 10.31 24.84 4.30
N THR A 121 9.38 25.60 3.76
CA THR A 121 8.99 25.58 2.33
C THR A 121 10.13 25.95 1.40
N ARG A 122 11.07 26.79 1.85
CA ARG A 122 12.25 27.18 1.08
C ARG A 122 13.07 26.00 0.63
N ARG A 123 13.21 24.98 1.50
CA ARG A 123 13.96 23.76 1.16
C ARG A 123 13.41 23.01 -0.04
N ILE A 124 12.08 23.01 -0.23
CA ILE A 124 11.48 22.42 -1.44
C ILE A 124 11.81 23.22 -2.69
N SER A 125 11.87 24.55 -2.55
CA SER A 125 12.19 25.44 -3.67
C SER A 125 13.68 25.40 -4.09
N GLU A 126 14.55 24.96 -3.18
CA GLU A 126 16.00 24.84 -3.42
C GLU A 126 16.41 23.49 -4.01
N LEU A 127 15.48 22.52 -4.11
CA LEU A 127 15.77 21.19 -4.61
C LEU A 127 16.19 21.22 -6.10
N THR A 128 17.29 20.59 -6.40
CA THR A 128 17.81 20.41 -7.75
C THR A 128 17.58 18.97 -8.26
N LYS A 129 17.68 18.74 -9.55
CA LYS A 129 17.50 17.40 -10.15
C LYS A 129 18.52 16.36 -9.65
N THR A 130 19.67 16.81 -9.17
CA THR A 130 20.74 15.95 -8.63
C THR A 130 20.49 15.51 -7.19
N ASP A 131 19.63 16.24 -6.48
CA ASP A 131 19.33 15.98 -5.07
C ASP A 131 18.61 14.62 -4.89
N PRO A 132 19.06 13.77 -3.96
CA PRO A 132 18.37 12.51 -3.63
C PRO A 132 16.91 12.74 -3.19
N THR A 133 16.66 13.80 -2.43
CA THR A 133 15.30 14.16 -1.97
C THR A 133 14.40 14.52 -3.15
N PHE A 134 14.92 15.22 -4.16
CA PHE A 134 14.16 15.51 -5.37
C PHE A 134 13.77 14.22 -6.11
N ARG A 135 14.70 13.27 -6.25
CA ARG A 135 14.42 11.96 -6.89
C ARG A 135 13.34 11.19 -6.11
N SER A 136 13.43 11.19 -4.78
CA SER A 136 12.44 10.54 -3.90
C SER A 136 11.06 11.19 -4.05
N LEU A 137 10.98 12.52 -4.01
CA LEU A 137 9.73 13.28 -4.24
C LEU A 137 9.14 13.02 -5.63
N ARG A 138 9.99 12.94 -6.64
CA ARG A 138 9.58 12.63 -8.02
C ARG A 138 8.91 11.26 -8.11
N MET A 139 9.46 10.25 -7.42
CA MET A 139 8.86 8.91 -7.36
C MET A 139 7.56 8.92 -6.56
N PHE A 140 7.52 9.61 -5.44
CA PHE A 140 6.35 9.78 -4.59
C PHE A 140 5.18 10.45 -5.34
N ALA A 141 5.48 11.52 -6.10
CA ALA A 141 4.49 12.32 -6.80
C ALA A 141 3.97 11.67 -8.09
N LYS A 142 4.69 10.70 -8.65
CA LYS A 142 4.33 10.07 -9.92
C LYS A 142 2.93 9.46 -9.87
N GLN A 143 2.08 9.83 -10.82
CA GLN A 143 0.67 9.43 -10.94
C GLN A 143 -0.28 10.01 -9.88
N LEU A 144 0.18 10.90 -9.00
CA LEU A 144 -0.68 11.61 -8.09
C LEU A 144 -1.61 12.54 -8.89
N LYS A 145 -2.91 12.51 -8.55
CA LYS A 145 -3.90 13.41 -9.12
C LYS A 145 -3.95 14.72 -8.32
N PHE A 146 -4.01 15.81 -9.00
CA PHE A 146 -4.11 17.14 -8.41
C PHE A 146 -5.11 18.03 -9.16
N THR A 147 -5.59 19.04 -8.49
CA THR A 147 -6.39 20.13 -9.05
C THR A 147 -5.64 21.45 -8.86
N ILE A 148 -6.03 22.46 -9.62
CA ILE A 148 -5.46 23.79 -9.53
C ILE A 148 -6.54 24.70 -8.89
N ASP A 149 -6.12 25.54 -7.96
CA ASP A 149 -7.00 26.54 -7.34
C ASP A 149 -6.42 27.92 -7.66
N LEU A 150 -7.13 28.66 -8.48
CA LEU A 150 -6.73 30.00 -8.97
C LEU A 150 -7.88 30.99 -8.74
N PRO A 151 -7.57 32.25 -8.39
CA PRO A 151 -8.57 33.30 -8.32
C PRO A 151 -9.28 33.47 -9.67
N GLY A 152 -10.61 33.54 -9.66
CA GLY A 152 -11.42 33.73 -10.87
C GLY A 152 -11.58 32.52 -11.79
N ALA A 153 -10.90 31.41 -11.53
CA ALA A 153 -11.14 30.17 -12.26
C ALA A 153 -12.33 29.41 -11.64
N HIS A 154 -13.11 28.72 -12.48
CA HIS A 154 -14.16 27.84 -11.98
C HIS A 154 -13.59 26.81 -11.00
N GLN A 155 -14.05 26.84 -9.74
CA GLN A 155 -13.64 25.90 -8.71
C GLN A 155 -13.98 24.49 -9.15
N GLY A 156 -12.98 23.58 -9.16
CA GLY A 156 -13.19 22.17 -9.48
C GLY A 156 -12.77 21.76 -10.89
N GLY A 157 -11.74 22.35 -11.44
CA GLY A 157 -11.12 21.90 -12.70
C GLY A 157 -10.87 20.40 -12.69
N LYS A 158 -10.97 19.74 -13.87
CA LYS A 158 -10.73 18.29 -14.02
C LYS A 158 -9.40 17.88 -13.39
N PRO A 159 -9.34 16.81 -12.58
CA PRO A 159 -8.11 16.33 -11.99
C PRO A 159 -7.05 16.04 -13.07
N LYS A 160 -5.84 16.52 -12.83
CA LYS A 160 -4.67 16.28 -13.68
C LYS A 160 -3.74 15.29 -13.01
N LEU A 161 -2.96 14.56 -13.80
CA LEU A 161 -1.94 13.62 -13.31
C LEU A 161 -0.57 14.25 -13.34
N ILE A 162 0.20 14.07 -12.27
CA ILE A 162 1.61 14.43 -12.23
C ILE A 162 2.39 13.44 -13.11
N ALA A 163 3.06 13.96 -14.14
CA ALA A 163 3.98 13.19 -14.95
C ALA A 163 5.41 13.32 -14.45
N ASP A 164 5.81 14.54 -14.06
CA ASP A 164 7.16 14.84 -13.58
C ASP A 164 7.18 16.08 -12.69
N LEU A 165 8.32 16.27 -11.99
CA LEU A 165 8.65 17.49 -11.24
C LEU A 165 9.72 18.28 -11.99
N VAL A 166 9.62 19.59 -11.92
CA VAL A 166 10.56 20.51 -12.58
C VAL A 166 11.01 21.55 -11.55
N PRO A 167 12.32 21.72 -11.29
CA PRO A 167 12.81 22.83 -10.48
C PRO A 167 12.62 24.15 -11.22
N ASP A 168 12.69 25.26 -10.49
CA ASP A 168 12.68 26.63 -11.02
C ASP A 168 11.54 26.93 -12.01
N SER A 169 10.33 26.41 -11.71
CA SER A 169 9.20 26.49 -12.64
C SER A 169 8.77 27.92 -12.98
N GLY A 170 8.99 28.87 -12.08
CA GLY A 170 8.65 30.28 -12.33
C GLY A 170 9.47 30.90 -13.47
N SER A 171 10.70 30.43 -13.70
CA SER A 171 11.61 30.90 -14.74
C SER A 171 11.44 30.19 -16.08
N ILE A 172 10.60 29.18 -16.18
CA ILE A 172 10.38 28.45 -17.45
C ILE A 172 9.62 29.38 -18.40
N THR A 173 10.13 29.48 -19.62
CA THR A 173 9.49 30.24 -20.71
C THR A 173 8.62 29.36 -21.59
N PHE A 174 7.58 29.92 -22.15
CA PHE A 174 6.73 29.30 -23.16
C PHE A 174 6.06 30.39 -24.02
N ASP A 175 5.67 30.01 -25.24
CA ASP A 175 4.94 30.91 -26.13
C ASP A 175 3.48 31.01 -25.72
N ASN A 176 3.00 32.21 -25.46
CA ASN A 176 1.62 32.47 -25.19
C ASN A 176 0.75 32.36 -26.46
N LYS A 177 -0.57 32.50 -26.34
CA LYS A 177 -1.52 32.45 -27.46
C LYS A 177 -1.28 33.54 -28.52
N HIS A 178 -0.46 34.55 -28.23
CA HIS A 178 -0.16 35.67 -29.09
C HIS A 178 1.26 35.55 -29.71
N GLY A 179 1.96 34.42 -29.45
CA GLY A 179 3.31 34.19 -29.93
C GLY A 179 4.40 34.94 -29.16
N GLU A 180 4.10 35.49 -27.99
CA GLU A 180 5.10 36.13 -27.14
C GLU A 180 5.69 35.10 -26.18
N GLU A 181 7.02 35.10 -26.08
CA GLU A 181 7.71 34.28 -25.08
C GLU A 181 7.59 34.94 -23.70
N ILE A 182 6.91 34.26 -22.79
CA ILE A 182 6.69 34.73 -21.40
C ILE A 182 7.09 33.66 -20.40
N THR A 183 7.48 34.09 -19.20
CA THR A 183 7.74 33.14 -18.12
C THR A 183 6.43 32.63 -17.50
N VAL A 184 6.51 31.44 -16.85
CA VAL A 184 5.39 30.93 -16.07
C VAL A 184 5.00 31.92 -14.96
N ALA A 185 5.97 32.55 -14.28
CA ALA A 185 5.70 33.57 -13.26
C ALA A 185 4.93 34.76 -13.84
N ASP A 186 5.34 35.29 -14.97
CA ASP A 186 4.65 36.43 -15.63
C ASP A 186 3.24 36.06 -16.09
N HIS A 187 3.08 34.86 -16.65
CA HIS A 187 1.77 34.36 -17.03
C HIS A 187 0.80 34.32 -15.84
N PHE A 188 1.23 33.72 -14.71
CA PHE A 188 0.37 33.62 -13.52
C PHE A 188 0.08 34.99 -12.92
N TYR A 189 1.04 35.91 -12.94
CA TYR A 189 0.82 37.29 -12.49
C TYR A 189 -0.16 38.04 -13.38
N ARG A 190 0.08 38.06 -14.71
CA ARG A 190 -0.78 38.78 -15.68
C ARG A 190 -2.21 38.23 -15.71
N THR A 191 -2.38 36.92 -15.67
CA THR A 191 -3.68 36.28 -15.89
C THR A 191 -4.50 36.13 -14.59
N TYR A 192 -3.83 35.80 -13.49
CA TYR A 192 -4.52 35.41 -12.25
C TYR A 192 -4.16 36.30 -11.04
N GLN A 193 -3.29 37.29 -11.23
CA GLN A 193 -2.76 38.16 -10.16
C GLN A 193 -2.09 37.35 -9.04
N VAL A 194 -1.44 36.24 -9.38
CA VAL A 194 -0.73 35.35 -8.45
C VAL A 194 0.77 35.49 -8.66
N THR A 195 1.48 35.94 -7.64
CA THR A 195 2.94 36.07 -7.67
C THR A 195 3.59 34.70 -7.45
N ILE A 196 4.41 34.26 -8.37
CA ILE A 196 5.15 33.01 -8.32
C ILE A 196 6.65 33.30 -8.24
N PRO A 197 7.34 32.91 -7.15
CA PRO A 197 8.79 33.04 -7.09
C PRO A 197 9.49 32.24 -8.20
N PRO A 198 10.60 32.74 -8.79
CA PRO A 198 11.32 32.04 -9.85
C PRO A 198 11.72 30.60 -9.48
N ARG A 199 12.26 30.39 -8.28
CA ARG A 199 12.69 29.09 -7.75
C ARG A 199 11.54 28.28 -7.17
N THR A 200 10.36 28.29 -7.77
CA THR A 200 9.23 27.47 -7.30
C THR A 200 9.27 26.11 -7.97
N LEU A 201 9.14 25.04 -7.18
CA LEU A 201 8.98 23.69 -7.72
C LEU A 201 7.74 23.62 -8.61
N GLY A 202 7.87 23.07 -9.81
CA GLY A 202 6.81 22.92 -10.79
C GLY A 202 6.33 21.49 -10.93
N ILE A 203 5.05 21.37 -11.24
CA ILE A 203 4.37 20.11 -11.52
C ILE A 203 4.13 20.01 -13.02
N LYS A 204 4.80 19.07 -13.70
CA LYS A 204 4.63 18.81 -15.13
C LYS A 204 3.56 17.75 -15.35
N THR A 205 2.63 18.03 -16.26
CA THR A 205 1.60 17.07 -16.69
C THR A 205 2.05 16.30 -17.93
N LYS A 206 1.30 15.25 -18.28
CA LYS A 206 1.57 14.50 -19.53
C LYS A 206 1.41 15.35 -20.80
N SER A 207 0.58 16.39 -20.77
CA SER A 207 0.43 17.34 -21.88
C SER A 207 1.59 18.32 -22.02
N GLY A 208 2.59 18.26 -21.14
CA GLY A 208 3.71 19.18 -21.13
C GLY A 208 3.50 20.44 -20.30
N SER A 209 2.27 20.77 -19.92
CA SER A 209 1.98 21.96 -19.13
C SER A 209 2.65 21.90 -17.74
N VAL A 210 3.22 23.02 -17.30
CA VAL A 210 3.88 23.16 -16.01
C VAL A 210 3.05 24.08 -15.11
N PHE A 211 2.79 23.65 -13.88
CA PHE A 211 2.05 24.40 -12.87
C PHE A 211 2.91 24.57 -11.62
N PRO A 212 3.02 25.80 -11.07
CA PRO A 212 3.70 26.01 -9.79
C PRO A 212 3.03 25.21 -8.68
N ILE A 213 3.81 24.56 -7.82
CA ILE A 213 3.28 23.73 -6.74
C ILE A 213 2.37 24.50 -5.76
N THR A 214 2.60 25.81 -5.63
CA THR A 214 1.86 26.71 -4.73
C THR A 214 0.37 26.81 -5.06
N VAL A 215 -0.03 26.61 -6.32
CA VAL A 215 -1.41 26.63 -6.80
C VAL A 215 -2.03 25.25 -6.93
N CYS A 216 -1.27 24.19 -6.62
CA CYS A 216 -1.68 22.82 -6.80
C CYS A 216 -2.20 22.21 -5.49
N TRP A 217 -3.29 21.46 -5.59
CA TRP A 217 -3.95 20.79 -4.48
C TRP A 217 -4.09 19.28 -4.76
N SER A 218 -3.64 18.45 -3.84
CA SER A 218 -3.87 17.00 -3.90
C SER A 218 -5.32 16.67 -3.60
N LEU A 219 -5.83 15.61 -4.21
CA LEU A 219 -7.11 15.02 -3.91
C LEU A 219 -6.91 13.82 -2.97
N GLU A 220 -7.96 13.48 -2.20
CA GLU A 220 -8.03 12.21 -1.47
C GLU A 220 -7.98 11.06 -2.47
N GLN A 221 -6.95 10.23 -2.41
CA GLN A 221 -6.72 9.15 -3.37
C GLN A 221 -5.78 8.08 -2.83
N LEU A 222 -5.90 6.87 -3.39
CA LEU A 222 -5.01 5.77 -3.07
C LEU A 222 -3.59 6.02 -3.59
N TYR A 223 -2.61 5.71 -2.74
CA TYR A 223 -1.22 5.63 -3.14
C TYR A 223 -0.97 4.32 -3.92
N ARG A 224 -0.29 4.43 -5.05
CA ARG A 224 0.00 3.29 -5.96
C ARG A 224 1.48 3.03 -6.16
N GLY A 225 2.34 3.76 -5.46
CA GLY A 225 3.79 3.59 -5.52
C GLY A 225 4.30 2.48 -4.60
N LYS A 226 5.61 2.32 -4.57
CA LYS A 226 6.27 1.46 -3.57
C LYS A 226 6.17 2.11 -2.20
N SER A 227 5.65 1.37 -1.23
CA SER A 227 5.54 1.85 0.14
C SER A 227 6.92 1.97 0.78
N ALA A 228 7.14 3.09 1.49
CA ALA A 228 8.32 3.26 2.31
C ALA A 228 8.37 2.21 3.44
N PRO A 229 9.56 1.83 3.95
CA PRO A 229 9.69 0.83 5.02
C PRO A 229 8.81 1.11 6.24
N GLN A 230 8.69 2.37 6.65
CA GLN A 230 7.86 2.79 7.79
C GLN A 230 6.37 2.51 7.55
N VAL A 231 5.90 2.73 6.30
CA VAL A 231 4.51 2.43 5.91
C VAL A 231 4.29 0.92 5.91
N VAL A 232 5.26 0.14 5.43
CA VAL A 232 5.20 -1.34 5.44
C VAL A 232 5.14 -1.87 6.87
N SER A 233 5.98 -1.35 7.78
CA SER A 233 5.97 -1.73 9.19
C SER A 233 4.62 -1.47 9.85
N GLU A 234 4.00 -0.32 9.56
CA GLU A 234 2.69 0.01 10.09
C GLU A 234 1.58 -0.86 9.47
N LEU A 235 1.66 -1.17 8.17
CA LEU A 235 0.75 -2.14 7.53
C LEU A 235 0.84 -3.51 8.20
N MET A 236 2.05 -4.00 8.48
CA MET A 236 2.27 -5.26 9.19
C MET A 236 1.71 -5.26 10.62
N ARG A 237 1.65 -4.10 11.27
CA ARG A 237 1.04 -3.93 12.60
C ARG A 237 -0.48 -3.93 12.56
N VAL A 238 -1.08 -3.35 11.52
CA VAL A 238 -2.54 -3.16 11.40
C VAL A 238 -3.24 -4.36 10.78
N MET A 239 -2.57 -5.09 9.89
CA MET A 239 -3.17 -6.20 9.13
C MET A 239 -3.44 -7.49 9.94
N PRO A 240 -2.57 -7.92 10.88
CA PRO A 240 -2.81 -9.15 11.61
C PRO A 240 -4.08 -9.07 12.45
N GLN A 241 -4.98 -10.00 12.23
CA GLN A 241 -6.22 -10.14 12.99
C GLN A 241 -6.49 -11.61 13.29
N THR A 242 -7.09 -11.86 14.43
CA THR A 242 -7.65 -13.18 14.73
C THR A 242 -8.78 -13.49 13.75
N PRO A 243 -9.08 -14.77 13.48
CA PRO A 243 -10.22 -15.16 12.64
C PRO A 243 -11.55 -14.52 13.08
N ARG A 244 -11.74 -14.35 14.39
CA ARG A 244 -12.93 -13.73 14.98
C ARG A 244 -13.01 -12.23 14.63
N GLU A 245 -11.93 -11.50 14.82
CA GLU A 245 -11.86 -10.06 14.49
C GLU A 245 -12.07 -9.82 13.00
N ARG A 246 -11.45 -10.66 12.16
CA ARG A 246 -11.61 -10.60 10.71
C ARG A 246 -13.07 -10.85 10.30
N MET A 247 -13.74 -11.85 10.88
CA MET A 247 -15.15 -12.12 10.62
C MET A 247 -16.03 -10.96 11.08
N THR A 248 -15.77 -10.37 12.24
CA THR A 248 -16.47 -9.18 12.73
C THR A 248 -16.32 -8.03 11.73
N SER A 249 -15.10 -7.77 11.28
CA SER A 249 -14.83 -6.72 10.27
C SER A 249 -15.56 -6.98 8.95
N ILE A 250 -15.63 -8.23 8.49
CA ILE A 250 -16.39 -8.61 7.29
C ILE A 250 -17.88 -8.34 7.52
N ASN A 251 -18.44 -8.70 8.66
CA ASN A 251 -19.82 -8.42 9.00
C ASN A 251 -20.12 -6.92 9.06
N ASP A 252 -19.20 -6.13 9.61
CA ASP A 252 -19.31 -4.67 9.64
C ASP A 252 -19.30 -4.04 8.25
N SER A 253 -18.69 -4.70 7.27
CA SER A 253 -18.66 -4.21 5.89
C SER A 253 -20.04 -4.08 5.24
N TRP A 254 -21.03 -4.82 5.73
CA TRP A 254 -22.38 -4.80 5.17
C TRP A 254 -23.02 -3.42 5.20
N ARG A 255 -22.67 -2.56 6.15
CA ARG A 255 -23.14 -1.16 6.19
C ARG A 255 -22.65 -0.34 4.99
N TYR A 256 -21.53 -0.73 4.38
CA TYR A 256 -20.98 -0.08 3.19
C TYR A 256 -21.38 -0.78 1.89
N LEU A 257 -21.60 -2.11 1.93
CA LEU A 257 -21.94 -2.91 0.77
C LEU A 257 -23.35 -2.60 0.24
N GLN A 258 -24.31 -2.39 1.15
CA GLN A 258 -25.70 -1.96 0.85
C GLN A 258 -26.36 -2.70 -0.33
N TYR A 259 -26.14 -3.99 -0.49
CA TYR A 259 -26.67 -4.75 -1.62
C TYR A 259 -28.19 -4.68 -1.73
N ALA A 260 -28.90 -4.79 -0.60
CA ALA A 260 -30.37 -4.73 -0.57
C ALA A 260 -30.95 -3.36 -0.94
N GLN A 261 -30.14 -2.29 -0.85
CA GLN A 261 -30.55 -0.91 -1.12
C GLN A 261 -30.04 -0.41 -2.48
N SER A 262 -29.21 -1.22 -3.15
CA SER A 262 -28.65 -0.86 -4.45
C SER A 262 -29.69 -0.94 -5.54
N GLY A 263 -30.05 0.19 -6.16
CA GLY A 263 -30.96 0.22 -7.32
C GLY A 263 -30.48 -0.67 -8.47
N PHE A 264 -29.18 -0.80 -8.67
CA PHE A 264 -28.62 -1.70 -9.70
C PHE A 264 -28.87 -3.16 -9.38
N MET A 265 -28.73 -3.59 -8.11
CA MET A 265 -29.00 -4.94 -7.68
C MET A 265 -30.50 -5.27 -7.79
N ILE A 266 -31.35 -4.35 -7.32
CA ILE A 266 -32.82 -4.51 -7.38
C ILE A 266 -33.32 -4.62 -8.82
N GLN A 267 -32.90 -3.72 -9.70
CA GLN A 267 -33.31 -3.73 -11.11
C GLN A 267 -32.80 -4.98 -11.86
N ALA A 268 -31.65 -5.50 -11.46
CA ALA A 268 -31.10 -6.73 -12.01
C ALA A 268 -31.74 -8.02 -11.42
N GLY A 269 -32.65 -7.91 -10.46
CA GLY A 269 -33.24 -9.05 -9.76
C GLY A 269 -32.23 -9.84 -8.90
N LEU A 270 -31.14 -9.20 -8.47
CA LEU A 270 -30.05 -9.83 -7.73
C LEU A 270 -30.18 -9.57 -6.23
N SER A 271 -29.95 -10.60 -5.43
CA SER A 271 -29.86 -10.49 -3.98
C SER A 271 -28.64 -11.24 -3.47
N VAL A 272 -28.06 -10.76 -2.36
CA VAL A 272 -26.94 -11.42 -1.68
C VAL A 272 -27.37 -11.73 -0.27
N LYS A 273 -27.24 -13.01 0.14
CA LYS A 273 -27.49 -13.42 1.52
C LYS A 273 -26.38 -12.92 2.40
N LYS A 274 -26.74 -12.39 3.59
CA LYS A 274 -25.79 -11.87 4.56
C LYS A 274 -24.98 -12.98 5.25
N ASP A 275 -25.66 -14.11 5.50
CA ASP A 275 -25.05 -15.20 6.24
C ASP A 275 -23.97 -15.90 5.38
N PRO A 276 -22.78 -16.13 5.93
CA PRO A 276 -21.73 -16.88 5.24
C PRO A 276 -22.19 -18.30 4.91
N LEU A 277 -21.69 -18.85 3.81
CA LEU A 277 -21.95 -20.25 3.47
C LEU A 277 -21.32 -21.17 4.51
N PRO A 278 -22.11 -22.00 5.22
CA PRO A 278 -21.54 -23.01 6.11
C PRO A 278 -20.87 -24.11 5.27
N VAL A 279 -19.61 -24.35 5.54
CA VAL A 279 -18.81 -25.38 4.87
C VAL A 279 -18.33 -26.41 5.89
N LYS A 280 -18.53 -27.70 5.60
CA LYS A 280 -17.97 -28.78 6.43
C LYS A 280 -16.45 -28.84 6.21
N GLY A 281 -15.71 -28.70 7.29
CA GLY A 281 -14.24 -28.85 7.31
C GLY A 281 -13.83 -30.12 8.02
N ARG A 282 -12.62 -30.59 7.76
CA ARG A 282 -11.98 -31.67 8.49
C ARG A 282 -10.80 -31.10 9.29
N LEU A 283 -10.80 -31.31 10.59
CA LEU A 283 -9.66 -30.98 11.44
C LEU A 283 -8.62 -32.07 11.26
N LEU A 284 -7.44 -31.71 10.78
CA LEU A 284 -6.31 -32.62 10.66
C LEU A 284 -5.54 -32.70 11.98
N THR A 285 -5.06 -33.88 12.33
CA THR A 285 -4.16 -34.04 13.46
C THR A 285 -2.84 -33.29 13.16
N PRO A 286 -2.32 -32.50 14.11
CA PRO A 286 -1.01 -31.86 13.92
C PRO A 286 0.07 -32.90 13.64
N PRO A 287 1.00 -32.64 12.71
CA PRO A 287 2.09 -33.57 12.46
C PRO A 287 3.05 -33.61 13.64
N ALA A 288 3.61 -34.78 13.90
CA ALA A 288 4.78 -34.92 14.76
C ALA A 288 6.03 -34.47 13.98
N VAL A 289 6.96 -33.81 14.66
CA VAL A 289 8.23 -33.37 14.07
C VAL A 289 9.35 -34.27 14.54
N ASN A 290 10.13 -34.79 13.61
CA ASN A 290 11.28 -35.63 13.93
C ASN A 290 12.53 -34.76 13.98
N PHE A 291 13.16 -34.73 15.14
CA PHE A 291 14.43 -34.06 15.41
C PHE A 291 15.57 -35.06 15.46
N GLY A 292 16.80 -34.61 15.37
CA GLY A 292 17.98 -35.44 15.63
C GLY A 292 18.08 -35.78 17.13
N GLY A 293 18.15 -37.09 17.41
CA GLY A 293 18.42 -37.59 18.76
C GLY A 293 19.91 -37.57 19.12
N HIS A 294 20.23 -37.78 20.40
CA HIS A 294 21.61 -37.90 20.85
C HIS A 294 22.37 -39.15 20.28
N ASP A 295 21.62 -40.22 19.97
CA ASP A 295 22.19 -41.50 19.52
C ASP A 295 22.02 -41.75 18.03
N GLY A 296 21.80 -40.72 17.21
CA GLY A 296 21.51 -40.88 15.79
C GLY A 296 20.15 -41.49 15.48
N LYS A 297 19.37 -41.85 16.48
CA LYS A 297 17.96 -42.22 16.38
C LYS A 297 17.12 -40.96 16.49
N GLY A 298 16.26 -40.74 15.52
CA GLY A 298 15.41 -39.55 15.53
C GLY A 298 14.54 -39.43 16.82
N ASP A 299 14.34 -38.22 17.28
CA ASP A 299 13.43 -37.90 18.40
C ASP A 299 12.11 -37.35 17.85
N ILE A 300 11.06 -38.15 17.85
CA ILE A 300 9.73 -37.77 17.37
C ILE A 300 8.98 -37.07 18.46
N VAL A 301 8.72 -35.78 18.25
CA VAL A 301 8.06 -34.92 19.23
C VAL A 301 6.68 -34.50 18.72
N GLN A 302 5.68 -34.81 19.51
CA GLN A 302 4.34 -34.29 19.31
C GLN A 302 4.14 -33.07 20.19
N HIS A 303 3.95 -31.91 19.54
CA HIS A 303 3.76 -30.65 20.26
C HIS A 303 2.35 -30.55 20.85
N ARG A 304 2.25 -30.03 22.07
CA ARG A 304 0.97 -29.84 22.77
C ARG A 304 0.04 -28.82 22.09
N LYS A 305 0.62 -27.87 21.36
CA LYS A 305 -0.15 -26.82 20.67
C LYS A 305 -0.01 -27.01 19.16
N ALA A 306 -1.14 -27.12 18.47
CA ALA A 306 -1.18 -27.27 17.02
C ALA A 306 -0.51 -26.09 16.30
N GLY A 307 0.36 -26.38 15.32
CA GLY A 307 1.04 -25.38 14.49
C GLY A 307 2.20 -24.64 15.19
N VAL A 308 2.61 -25.09 16.37
CA VAL A 308 3.75 -24.52 17.10
C VAL A 308 4.82 -25.60 17.28
N TRP A 309 6.01 -25.34 16.83
CA TRP A 309 7.17 -26.20 17.01
C TRP A 309 8.23 -25.45 17.82
N ASP A 310 8.77 -26.11 18.82
CA ASP A 310 9.88 -25.61 19.62
C ASP A 310 11.15 -26.33 19.22
N VAL A 311 12.11 -25.57 18.70
CA VAL A 311 13.41 -26.07 18.25
C VAL A 311 14.50 -25.87 19.31
N MET A 312 14.22 -25.19 20.43
CA MET A 312 15.19 -24.93 21.48
C MET A 312 15.77 -26.23 22.01
N ARG A 313 17.09 -26.29 22.11
CA ARG A 313 17.87 -27.46 22.59
C ARG A 313 17.67 -28.73 21.79
N ARG A 314 17.23 -28.63 20.51
CA ARG A 314 17.02 -29.78 19.62
C ARG A 314 17.95 -29.73 18.44
N LYS A 315 18.48 -30.88 18.03
CA LYS A 315 19.28 -30.98 16.82
C LYS A 315 18.37 -31.22 15.60
N PHE A 316 18.79 -30.77 14.44
CA PHE A 316 18.11 -31.12 13.20
C PHE A 316 18.25 -32.63 12.94
N TYR A 317 17.19 -33.25 12.45
CA TYR A 317 17.22 -34.67 12.07
C TYR A 317 18.30 -34.99 11.03
N ARG A 318 18.47 -34.08 10.09
CA ARG A 318 19.57 -34.06 9.12
C ARG A 318 20.10 -32.63 9.08
N ALA A 319 21.14 -32.41 9.85
CA ALA A 319 21.80 -31.12 9.84
C ALA A 319 22.58 -30.98 8.53
N GLY A 320 22.41 -29.82 7.86
CA GLY A 320 23.20 -29.47 6.69
C GLY A 320 24.55 -28.90 7.09
N ASN A 321 25.51 -28.92 6.15
CA ASN A 321 26.76 -28.19 6.27
C ASN A 321 26.66 -26.88 5.50
N LEU A 322 27.29 -25.85 6.01
CA LEU A 322 27.41 -24.55 5.35
C LEU A 322 28.89 -24.29 5.09
N ASP A 323 29.35 -24.62 3.89
CA ASP A 323 30.80 -24.70 3.57
C ASP A 323 31.43 -23.29 3.43
N ALA A 324 30.72 -22.35 2.82
CA ALA A 324 31.18 -20.97 2.65
C ALA A 324 30.00 -19.99 2.71
N TRP A 325 30.18 -18.86 3.38
CA TRP A 325 29.19 -17.82 3.46
C TRP A 325 29.83 -16.47 3.84
N THR A 326 29.12 -15.40 3.55
CA THR A 326 29.59 -14.03 3.79
C THR A 326 28.47 -13.21 4.40
N VAL A 327 28.81 -12.33 5.32
CA VAL A 327 27.88 -11.34 5.87
C VAL A 327 28.00 -10.05 5.09
N VAL A 328 26.89 -9.56 4.58
CA VAL A 328 26.78 -8.28 3.88
C VAL A 328 25.90 -7.35 4.72
N CYS A 329 26.43 -6.24 5.18
CA CYS A 329 25.70 -5.26 5.96
C CYS A 329 25.44 -3.99 5.12
N PHE A 330 24.18 -3.63 4.97
CA PHE A 330 23.73 -2.42 4.27
C PHE A 330 23.42 -1.26 5.21
N GLU A 331 23.67 -1.41 6.53
CA GLU A 331 23.46 -0.33 7.51
C GLU A 331 24.78 0.41 7.74
N PRO A 332 24.93 1.65 7.25
CA PRO A 332 26.20 2.40 7.33
C PRO A 332 26.65 2.71 8.78
N ARG A 333 25.69 2.66 9.72
CA ARG A 333 25.97 2.95 11.14
C ARG A 333 26.23 1.70 11.97
N ALA A 334 26.24 0.52 11.33
CA ALA A 334 26.51 -0.72 12.05
C ALA A 334 27.95 -0.76 12.54
N GLN A 335 28.12 -0.98 13.84
CA GLN A 335 29.45 -1.14 14.43
C GLN A 335 29.95 -2.57 14.19
N GLY A 336 31.20 -2.74 13.78
CA GLY A 336 31.83 -4.05 13.53
C GLY A 336 31.64 -5.04 14.67
N GLN A 337 31.80 -4.59 15.93
CA GLN A 337 31.61 -5.42 17.13
C GLN A 337 30.18 -5.99 17.27
N VAL A 338 29.16 -5.25 16.81
CA VAL A 338 27.77 -5.74 16.83
C VAL A 338 27.56 -6.83 15.79
N LEU A 339 28.18 -6.69 14.63
CA LEU A 339 28.16 -7.71 13.57
C LEU A 339 28.91 -8.97 14.00
N GLU A 340 30.08 -8.83 14.61
CA GLU A 340 30.84 -9.96 15.15
C GLU A 340 30.04 -10.74 16.19
N LYS A 341 29.46 -10.06 17.18
CA LYS A 341 28.59 -10.69 18.19
C LYS A 341 27.39 -11.40 17.58
N PHE A 342 26.78 -10.81 16.54
CA PHE A 342 25.67 -11.43 15.83
C PHE A 342 26.12 -12.73 15.14
N VAL A 343 27.25 -12.68 14.47
CA VAL A 343 27.81 -13.85 13.77
C VAL A 343 28.20 -14.95 14.75
N ASP A 344 28.88 -14.61 15.84
CA ASP A 344 29.24 -15.56 16.89
C ASP A 344 28.01 -16.24 17.48
N GLY A 345 26.96 -15.46 17.79
CA GLY A 345 25.68 -15.99 18.26
C GLY A 345 25.03 -16.92 17.23
N LEU A 346 24.99 -16.52 15.97
CA LEU A 346 24.47 -17.36 14.88
C LEU A 346 25.22 -18.68 14.75
N LEU A 347 26.56 -18.64 14.78
CA LEU A 347 27.40 -19.83 14.73
C LEU A 347 27.18 -20.74 15.94
N GLN A 348 27.05 -20.16 17.14
CA GLN A 348 26.76 -20.93 18.34
C GLN A 348 25.41 -21.66 18.24
N GLU A 349 24.37 -20.96 17.77
CA GLU A 349 23.05 -21.59 17.57
C GLU A 349 23.07 -22.68 16.49
N MET A 350 23.73 -22.45 15.37
CA MET A 350 23.90 -23.45 14.33
C MET A 350 24.57 -24.71 14.86
N ARG A 351 25.67 -24.59 15.64
CA ARG A 351 26.34 -25.72 16.29
C ARG A 351 25.45 -26.44 17.27
N SER A 352 24.66 -25.71 18.06
CA SER A 352 23.73 -26.28 19.01
C SER A 352 22.68 -27.15 18.34
N HIS A 353 22.29 -26.82 17.10
CA HIS A 353 21.37 -27.59 16.27
C HIS A 353 22.03 -28.71 15.46
N GLY A 354 23.33 -28.95 15.63
CA GLY A 354 24.05 -30.07 15.03
C GLY A 354 24.61 -29.83 13.62
N MET A 355 24.61 -28.56 13.19
CA MET A 355 25.29 -28.21 11.95
C MET A 355 26.80 -28.19 12.18
N SER A 356 27.60 -28.72 11.28
CA SER A 356 29.06 -28.80 11.36
C SER A 356 29.72 -28.07 10.21
N GLU A 357 30.91 -27.57 10.48
CA GLU A 357 31.87 -26.96 9.56
C GLU A 357 31.37 -25.81 8.70
N TRP A 358 31.83 -24.64 9.02
CA TRP A 358 31.62 -23.40 8.30
C TRP A 358 32.83 -22.50 8.37
N ARG A 359 33.11 -21.86 7.26
CA ARG A 359 33.99 -20.70 7.20
C ARG A 359 33.17 -19.47 6.86
N CYS A 360 33.25 -18.44 7.68
CA CYS A 360 32.85 -17.10 7.29
C CYS A 360 34.05 -16.42 6.67
N ASP A 361 34.07 -16.26 5.35
CA ASP A 361 35.26 -15.84 4.63
C ASP A 361 35.48 -14.32 4.62
N ALA A 362 34.44 -13.50 4.83
CA ALA A 362 34.55 -12.04 4.86
C ALA A 362 33.33 -11.34 5.43
N PHE A 363 33.56 -10.15 6.02
CA PHE A 363 32.52 -9.15 6.30
C PHE A 363 32.61 -8.08 5.22
N ILE A 364 31.53 -7.84 4.50
CA ILE A 364 31.46 -6.74 3.54
C ILE A 364 30.50 -5.70 4.10
N LEU A 365 31.07 -4.53 4.45
CA LEU A 365 30.29 -3.35 4.80
C LEU A 365 30.07 -2.54 3.53
N PHE A 366 28.83 -2.29 3.17
CA PHE A 366 28.48 -1.32 2.12
C PHE A 366 28.18 0.00 2.82
N SER A 367 29.02 1.01 2.56
CA SER A 367 28.68 2.40 2.77
C SER A 367 28.09 2.91 1.45
N ASP A 368 26.86 3.44 1.50
CA ASP A 368 26.35 4.24 0.39
C ASP A 368 27.18 5.55 0.36
N ASP A 369 28.17 5.64 -0.55
CA ASP A 369 28.75 6.89 -1.01
C ASP A 369 27.92 7.45 -2.19
#